data_94d7015471a4a81e512b8d1c63684160
#
_entry.id   94d7015471a4a81e512b8d1c63684160
#
_cell.length_a   1.000
_cell.length_b   1.000
_cell.length_c   1.000
_cell.angle_alpha   90.00
_cell.angle_beta   90.00
_cell.angle_gamma   90.00
#
_symmetry.space_group_name_H-M   'P 1'
#
loop_
_entity.id
_entity.type
_entity.pdbx_description
1 polymer ?
#
loop_
_entity_poly.entity_id
_entity_poly.type
_entity_poly.pdbx_seq_one_letter_code
_entity_poly.pdbx_strand_id
1 'polypeptide(L)'
;MYTKNYATLIYHLDGFSAEFDADIFTNSIGEEFLDDFVLYLEGKDLRQNYIVNLLSLVKSMASKAAKYGYAVDPGFDDVEIKLEPSFSIFLSMNKITRIYYYRGLSKKQERIRDLFVVGCLTALRFSDYSTLSENDFTKDFIVKVTKKTKTKVTIPLHDYVREILAKYNGNMYFGLSIQYFNRAIKEICQQIGFTEEIRYSFTKGGKLVYETKQEWELISSHTARRSAATNMYQTTRMATYEIMQITGHTTEKSFFRYIRTSDSDKAKQIAGDNYFRK
;
A
#
# COMPACT_ATOMS: atom_id res chain seq x y z
N MET A 1 -16.49 7.07 3.61
CA MET A 1 -15.06 6.94 3.89
C MET A 1 -14.51 8.13 4.69
N TYR A 2 -14.95 9.35 4.43
CA TYR A 2 -14.53 10.55 5.18
C TYR A 2 -14.89 10.52 6.68
N THR A 3 -16.04 9.98 7.05
CA THR A 3 -16.55 9.97 8.43
C THR A 3 -15.69 9.18 9.43
N LYS A 4 -15.06 8.06 9.03
CA LYS A 4 -14.21 7.26 9.94
C LYS A 4 -12.92 7.97 10.33
N ASN A 5 -12.27 8.63 9.38
CA ASN A 5 -11.01 9.34 9.64
C ASN A 5 -11.23 10.55 10.57
N TYR A 6 -12.33 11.28 10.36
CA TYR A 6 -12.69 12.39 11.24
C TYR A 6 -13.13 11.92 12.64
N ALA A 7 -13.86 10.80 12.74
CA ALA A 7 -14.21 10.24 14.05
C ALA A 7 -12.95 9.85 14.87
N THR A 8 -11.93 9.31 14.19
CA THR A 8 -10.66 9.01 14.84
C THR A 8 -9.91 10.29 15.25
N LEU A 9 -9.94 11.34 14.41
CA LEU A 9 -9.34 12.62 14.77
C LEU A 9 -10.06 13.23 15.99
N ILE A 10 -11.39 13.26 15.98
CA ILE A 10 -12.19 13.78 17.11
C ILE A 10 -11.83 13.04 18.41
N TYR A 11 -11.73 11.71 18.38
CA TYR A 11 -11.28 10.93 19.54
C TYR A 11 -9.93 11.41 20.12
N HIS A 12 -8.97 11.75 19.25
CA HIS A 12 -7.67 12.26 19.71
C HIS A 12 -7.75 13.72 20.19
N LEU A 13 -8.58 14.56 19.55
CA LEU A 13 -8.80 15.95 20.00
C LEU A 13 -9.51 15.99 21.33
N ASP A 14 -10.56 15.17 21.53
CA ASP A 14 -11.25 15.06 22.82
C ASP A 14 -10.29 14.58 23.93
N GLY A 15 -9.42 13.61 23.60
CA GLY A 15 -8.41 13.14 24.55
C GLY A 15 -7.36 14.20 24.88
N PHE A 16 -6.95 15.02 23.93
CA PHE A 16 -6.05 16.16 24.15
C PHE A 16 -6.73 17.22 25.04
N SER A 17 -7.95 17.63 24.67
CA SER A 17 -8.75 18.58 25.45
C SER A 17 -8.91 18.14 26.90
N ALA A 18 -9.22 16.87 27.15
CA ALA A 18 -9.38 16.33 28.49
C ALA A 18 -8.08 16.27 29.30
N GLU A 19 -6.93 16.00 28.63
CA GLU A 19 -5.61 15.89 29.32
C GLU A 19 -5.05 17.26 29.69
N PHE A 20 -5.31 18.29 28.88
CA PHE A 20 -4.78 19.64 29.09
C PHE A 20 -5.80 20.63 29.65
N ASP A 21 -7.04 20.19 29.94
CA ASP A 21 -8.16 21.03 30.39
C ASP A 21 -8.34 22.27 29.50
N ALA A 22 -8.27 22.07 28.19
CA ALA A 22 -8.28 23.13 27.19
C ALA A 22 -9.36 22.90 26.15
N ASP A 23 -10.24 23.90 25.95
CA ASP A 23 -11.19 23.91 24.85
C ASP A 23 -10.49 24.19 23.51
N ILE A 24 -10.86 23.46 22.50
CA ILE A 24 -10.27 23.58 21.15
C ILE A 24 -11.23 24.35 20.25
N PHE A 25 -10.85 25.57 19.89
CA PHE A 25 -11.57 26.43 18.94
C PHE A 25 -10.80 26.54 17.62
N THR A 26 -11.47 26.88 16.54
CA THR A 26 -10.84 27.04 15.23
C THR A 26 -9.75 28.11 15.19
N ASN A 27 -9.90 29.16 15.99
CA ASN A 27 -8.93 30.26 16.14
C ASN A 27 -7.78 29.95 17.08
N SER A 28 -7.81 28.85 17.84
CA SER A 28 -6.68 28.39 18.65
C SER A 28 -5.84 27.33 17.96
N ILE A 29 -6.22 26.88 16.76
CA ILE A 29 -5.45 25.90 16.00
C ILE A 29 -4.35 26.64 15.23
N GLY A 30 -3.28 27.01 15.92
CA GLY A 30 -2.07 27.62 15.37
C GLY A 30 -0.87 26.69 15.47
N GLU A 31 0.34 27.24 15.31
CA GLU A 31 1.60 26.52 15.40
C GLU A 31 1.78 25.84 16.77
N GLU A 32 1.63 26.61 17.86
CA GLU A 32 1.77 26.13 19.24
C GLU A 32 0.81 24.96 19.55
N PHE A 33 -0.48 25.10 19.18
CA PHE A 33 -1.44 24.00 19.35
C PHE A 33 -1.02 22.74 18.57
N LEU A 34 -0.55 22.90 17.33
CA LEU A 34 -0.15 21.75 16.50
C LEU A 34 1.09 21.05 17.05
N ASP A 35 2.06 21.80 17.60
CA ASP A 35 3.25 21.24 18.22
C ASP A 35 2.88 20.50 19.52
N ASP A 36 2.06 21.07 20.38
CA ASP A 36 1.55 20.40 21.58
C ASP A 36 0.73 19.16 21.26
N PHE A 37 -0.11 19.22 20.22
CA PHE A 37 -0.87 18.07 19.78
C PHE A 37 0.01 16.96 19.23
N VAL A 38 1.12 17.29 18.56
CA VAL A 38 2.13 16.31 18.14
C VAL A 38 2.76 15.63 19.34
N LEU A 39 3.23 16.40 20.34
CA LEU A 39 3.83 15.86 21.57
C LEU A 39 2.85 14.94 22.32
N TYR A 40 1.58 15.34 22.41
CA TYR A 40 0.51 14.51 22.96
C TYR A 40 0.37 13.18 22.20
N LEU A 41 0.31 13.22 20.86
CA LEU A 41 0.17 12.02 20.03
C LEU A 41 1.41 11.12 20.11
N GLU A 42 2.60 11.69 20.23
CA GLU A 42 3.84 10.94 20.49
C GLU A 42 3.81 10.30 21.87
N GLY A 43 3.31 10.98 22.89
CA GLY A 43 3.07 10.44 24.23
C GLY A 43 2.09 9.25 24.25
N LYS A 44 1.17 9.17 23.27
CA LYS A 44 0.30 7.98 23.05
C LYS A 44 0.97 6.85 22.27
N ASP A 45 2.28 6.91 22.08
CA ASP A 45 3.08 5.88 21.40
C ASP A 45 2.58 5.59 19.96
N LEU A 46 2.19 6.65 19.22
CA LEU A 46 1.70 6.52 17.85
C LEU A 46 2.84 6.57 16.82
N ARG A 47 2.62 5.94 15.67
CA ARG A 47 3.56 5.98 14.55
C ARG A 47 3.58 7.34 13.88
N GLN A 48 4.77 7.83 13.51
CA GLN A 48 5.00 9.12 12.82
C GLN A 48 4.02 9.36 11.65
N ASN A 49 3.92 8.43 10.71
CA ASN A 49 3.02 8.59 9.57
C ASN A 49 1.53 8.64 9.94
N TYR A 50 1.15 8.07 11.08
CA TYR A 50 -0.21 8.18 11.59
C TYR A 50 -0.46 9.57 12.17
N ILE A 51 0.51 10.11 12.93
CA ILE A 51 0.47 11.49 13.44
C ILE A 51 0.36 12.48 12.29
N VAL A 52 1.21 12.36 11.25
CA VAL A 52 1.15 13.22 10.05
C VAL A 52 -0.23 13.18 9.36
N ASN A 53 -0.87 12.00 9.31
CA ASN A 53 -2.22 11.90 8.76
C ASN A 53 -3.25 12.62 9.63
N LEU A 54 -3.17 12.57 10.95
CA LEU A 54 -4.06 13.30 11.86
C LEU A 54 -3.87 14.80 11.70
N LEU A 55 -2.63 15.29 11.68
CA LEU A 55 -2.34 16.72 11.45
C LEU A 55 -2.87 17.21 10.10
N SER A 56 -2.71 16.40 9.04
CA SER A 56 -3.26 16.74 7.73
C SER A 56 -4.80 16.87 7.76
N LEU A 57 -5.47 16.11 8.62
CA LEU A 57 -6.91 16.24 8.82
C LEU A 57 -7.25 17.52 9.62
N VAL A 58 -6.49 17.86 10.67
CA VAL A 58 -6.66 19.12 11.42
C VAL A 58 -6.51 20.31 10.49
N LYS A 59 -5.40 20.38 9.72
CA LYS A 59 -5.16 21.43 8.73
C LYS A 59 -6.27 21.52 7.68
N SER A 60 -6.78 20.39 7.21
CA SER A 60 -7.93 20.34 6.30
C SER A 60 -9.22 20.88 6.94
N MET A 61 -9.40 20.66 8.24
CA MET A 61 -10.55 21.23 8.99
C MET A 61 -10.39 22.73 9.16
N ALA A 62 -9.23 23.23 9.59
CA ALA A 62 -8.92 24.65 9.73
C ALA A 62 -9.11 25.39 8.39
N SER A 63 -8.55 24.88 7.29
CA SER A 63 -8.73 25.44 5.95
C SER A 63 -10.21 25.52 5.53
N LYS A 64 -11.02 24.52 5.88
CA LYS A 64 -12.47 24.56 5.62
C LYS A 64 -13.18 25.58 6.49
N ALA A 65 -12.85 25.66 7.78
CA ALA A 65 -13.42 26.65 8.69
C ALA A 65 -13.16 28.08 8.17
N ALA A 66 -11.91 28.39 7.78
CA ALA A 66 -11.57 29.65 7.17
C ALA A 66 -12.40 29.96 5.91
N LYS A 67 -12.59 28.96 5.04
CA LYS A 67 -13.42 29.10 3.83
C LYS A 67 -14.90 29.41 4.14
N TYR A 68 -15.39 28.96 5.29
CA TYR A 68 -16.77 29.26 5.76
C TYR A 68 -16.85 30.53 6.60
N GLY A 69 -15.78 31.32 6.71
CA GLY A 69 -15.76 32.61 7.43
C GLY A 69 -15.55 32.51 8.95
N TYR A 70 -15.16 31.33 9.45
CA TYR A 70 -14.77 31.20 10.85
C TYR A 70 -13.36 31.79 11.05
N ALA A 71 -13.11 32.39 12.20
CA ALA A 71 -11.79 32.82 12.60
C ALA A 71 -10.86 31.61 12.75
N VAL A 72 -9.71 31.64 12.13
CA VAL A 72 -8.67 30.60 12.17
C VAL A 72 -7.33 31.28 12.36
N ASP A 73 -6.44 30.72 13.19
CA ASP A 73 -5.08 31.18 13.30
C ASP A 73 -4.32 30.92 11.97
N PRO A 74 -3.67 31.92 11.36
CA PRO A 74 -2.96 31.75 10.09
C PRO A 74 -1.77 30.76 10.20
N GLY A 75 -1.17 30.60 11.39
CA GLY A 75 -0.05 29.67 11.63
C GLY A 75 -0.41 28.19 11.56
N PHE A 76 -1.69 27.84 11.36
CA PHE A 76 -2.07 26.42 11.25
C PHE A 76 -1.38 25.65 10.10
N ASP A 77 -0.87 26.35 9.11
CA ASP A 77 -0.20 25.75 7.92
C ASP A 77 1.32 25.68 8.04
N ASP A 78 1.91 26.39 9.02
CA ASP A 78 3.36 26.54 9.17
C ASP A 78 4.05 25.29 9.74
N VAL A 79 3.33 24.45 10.54
CA VAL A 79 3.90 23.22 11.10
C VAL A 79 3.99 22.13 10.03
N GLU A 80 5.20 21.72 9.68
CA GLU A 80 5.45 20.63 8.74
C GLU A 80 6.11 19.44 9.44
N ILE A 81 5.38 18.33 9.56
CA ILE A 81 5.96 17.05 9.97
C ILE A 81 6.12 16.17 8.73
N LYS A 82 7.38 15.75 8.48
CA LYS A 82 7.71 14.96 7.30
C LYS A 82 7.24 13.52 7.43
N LEU A 83 6.62 13.02 6.37
CA LEU A 83 6.36 11.60 6.20
C LEU A 83 7.67 10.83 6.11
N GLU A 84 7.82 9.80 6.91
CA GLU A 84 8.90 8.83 6.75
C GLU A 84 8.55 7.78 5.68
N PRO A 85 9.55 7.22 4.98
CA PRO A 85 9.33 6.12 4.05
C PRO A 85 8.78 4.89 4.78
N SER A 86 7.57 4.46 4.44
CA SER A 86 6.99 3.24 5.02
C SER A 86 7.74 2.02 4.52
N PHE A 87 8.27 1.22 5.46
CA PHE A 87 8.87 -0.06 5.12
C PHE A 87 7.83 -1.01 4.48
N SER A 88 8.23 -1.72 3.47
CA SER A 88 7.37 -2.72 2.82
C SER A 88 8.19 -3.57 1.85
N ILE A 89 7.79 -4.83 1.73
CA ILE A 89 8.46 -5.83 0.90
C ILE A 89 7.77 -6.01 -0.46
N PHE A 90 8.48 -6.66 -1.38
CA PHE A 90 7.95 -7.26 -2.59
C PHE A 90 8.45 -8.71 -2.70
N LEU A 91 7.80 -9.51 -3.52
CA LEU A 91 8.19 -10.88 -3.82
C LEU A 91 8.78 -10.94 -5.23
N SER A 92 9.99 -11.46 -5.36
CA SER A 92 10.61 -11.74 -6.66
C SER A 92 9.80 -12.76 -7.46
N MET A 93 10.00 -12.82 -8.77
CA MET A 93 9.35 -13.82 -9.62
C MET A 93 9.59 -15.25 -9.13
N ASN A 94 10.80 -15.57 -8.65
CA ASN A 94 11.11 -16.88 -8.07
C ASN A 94 10.22 -17.22 -6.87
N LYS A 95 9.99 -16.25 -5.96
CA LYS A 95 9.09 -16.43 -4.81
C LYS A 95 7.63 -16.59 -5.25
N ILE A 96 7.18 -15.83 -6.25
CA ILE A 96 5.82 -15.96 -6.83
C ILE A 96 5.65 -17.34 -7.48
N THR A 97 6.64 -17.81 -8.22
CA THR A 97 6.66 -19.16 -8.82
C THR A 97 6.59 -20.26 -7.75
N ARG A 98 7.34 -20.12 -6.64
CA ARG A 98 7.23 -21.05 -5.49
C ARG A 98 5.81 -21.09 -4.91
N ILE A 99 5.17 -19.93 -4.76
CA ILE A 99 3.78 -19.84 -4.29
C ILE A 99 2.85 -20.55 -5.28
N TYR A 100 2.97 -20.30 -6.57
CA TYR A 100 2.13 -20.87 -7.61
C TYR A 100 2.20 -22.41 -7.64
N TYR A 101 3.40 -22.98 -7.59
CA TYR A 101 3.61 -24.43 -7.67
C TYR A 101 3.46 -25.15 -6.33
N TYR A 102 3.27 -24.44 -5.21
CA TYR A 102 3.15 -25.09 -3.92
C TYR A 102 1.91 -26.00 -3.86
N ARG A 103 2.12 -27.23 -3.39
CA ARG A 103 1.10 -28.27 -3.21
C ARG A 103 0.83 -28.50 -1.72
N GLY A 104 -0.24 -29.22 -1.38
CA GLY A 104 -0.59 -29.51 0.02
C GLY A 104 -1.52 -28.48 0.65
N LEU A 105 -2.09 -27.57 -0.14
CA LEU A 105 -3.11 -26.62 0.30
C LEU A 105 -4.52 -27.24 0.24
N SER A 106 -5.37 -26.91 1.20
CA SER A 106 -6.81 -27.16 1.11
C SER A 106 -7.41 -26.39 -0.08
N LYS A 107 -8.54 -26.83 -0.60
CA LYS A 107 -9.25 -26.14 -1.72
C LYS A 107 -9.50 -24.66 -1.43
N LYS A 108 -9.74 -24.29 -0.17
CA LYS A 108 -9.95 -22.89 0.24
C LYS A 108 -8.65 -22.09 0.21
N GLN A 109 -7.57 -22.65 0.72
CA GLN A 109 -6.25 -22.02 0.67
C GLN A 109 -5.74 -21.90 -0.79
N GLU A 110 -6.00 -22.90 -1.61
CA GLU A 110 -5.64 -22.88 -3.02
C GLU A 110 -6.30 -21.71 -3.77
N ARG A 111 -7.59 -21.42 -3.52
CA ARG A 111 -8.26 -20.23 -4.08
C ARG A 111 -7.60 -18.91 -3.64
N ILE A 112 -7.17 -18.84 -2.39
CA ILE A 112 -6.49 -17.64 -1.84
C ILE A 112 -5.10 -17.49 -2.48
N ARG A 113 -4.34 -18.59 -2.58
CA ARG A 113 -3.04 -18.64 -3.25
C ARG A 113 -3.17 -18.19 -4.71
N ASP A 114 -4.11 -18.74 -5.46
CA ASP A 114 -4.33 -18.43 -6.86
C ASP A 114 -4.73 -16.95 -7.04
N LEU A 115 -5.64 -16.47 -6.20
CA LEU A 115 -6.03 -15.07 -6.19
C LEU A 115 -4.85 -14.12 -5.88
N PHE A 116 -3.96 -14.52 -4.96
CA PHE A 116 -2.75 -13.75 -4.65
C PHE A 116 -1.77 -13.71 -5.83
N VAL A 117 -1.57 -14.85 -6.49
CA VAL A 117 -0.71 -14.93 -7.69
C VAL A 117 -1.26 -14.04 -8.81
N VAL A 118 -2.58 -14.04 -9.05
CA VAL A 118 -3.21 -13.10 -9.99
C VAL A 118 -2.89 -11.65 -9.62
N GLY A 119 -3.00 -11.28 -8.33
CA GLY A 119 -2.62 -9.95 -7.86
C GLY A 119 -1.13 -9.61 -8.11
N CYS A 120 -0.23 -10.60 -7.92
CA CYS A 120 1.22 -10.46 -8.14
C CYS A 120 1.62 -10.30 -9.62
N LEU A 121 0.77 -10.69 -10.54
CA LEU A 121 1.06 -10.68 -11.98
C LEU A 121 0.25 -9.66 -12.77
N THR A 122 -0.75 -9.03 -12.13
CA THR A 122 -1.62 -8.04 -12.79
C THR A 122 -1.44 -6.62 -12.27
N ALA A 123 -0.77 -6.45 -11.14
CA ALA A 123 -0.67 -5.18 -10.41
C ALA A 123 -2.03 -4.54 -10.03
N LEU A 124 -3.14 -5.21 -10.18
CA LEU A 124 -4.46 -4.73 -9.75
C LEU A 124 -4.51 -4.59 -8.22
N ARG A 125 -5.42 -3.76 -7.71
CA ARG A 125 -5.71 -3.71 -6.26
C ARG A 125 -6.58 -4.91 -5.88
N PHE A 126 -6.55 -5.30 -4.60
CA PHE A 126 -7.40 -6.40 -4.10
C PHE A 126 -8.87 -6.23 -4.50
N SER A 127 -9.41 -5.02 -4.35
CA SER A 127 -10.79 -4.72 -4.76
C SER A 127 -11.08 -5.00 -6.23
N ASP A 128 -10.06 -4.97 -7.09
CA ASP A 128 -10.20 -5.14 -8.53
C ASP A 128 -9.93 -6.61 -8.92
N TYR A 129 -8.78 -7.21 -8.49
CA TYR A 129 -8.48 -8.58 -8.88
C TYR A 129 -9.36 -9.63 -8.18
N SER A 130 -9.90 -9.35 -6.97
CA SER A 130 -10.83 -10.25 -6.29
C SER A 130 -12.26 -10.23 -6.86
N THR A 131 -12.50 -9.43 -7.86
CA THR A 131 -13.80 -9.29 -8.54
C THR A 131 -13.68 -9.41 -10.07
N LEU A 132 -12.59 -10.04 -10.54
CA LEU A 132 -12.46 -10.35 -11.95
C LEU A 132 -13.49 -11.41 -12.34
N SER A 133 -14.10 -11.22 -13.49
CA SER A 133 -15.11 -12.10 -14.08
C SER A 133 -14.77 -12.36 -15.55
N GLU A 134 -15.44 -13.28 -16.18
CA GLU A 134 -15.27 -13.60 -17.60
C GLU A 134 -15.35 -12.38 -18.52
N ASN A 135 -16.16 -11.37 -18.16
CA ASN A 135 -16.31 -10.14 -18.93
C ASN A 135 -15.08 -9.23 -18.89
N ASP A 136 -14.16 -9.46 -17.97
CA ASP A 136 -12.93 -8.67 -17.83
C ASP A 136 -11.79 -9.24 -18.71
N PHE A 137 -12.01 -10.35 -19.43
CA PHE A 137 -10.96 -11.04 -20.18
C PHE A 137 -11.21 -11.04 -21.69
N THR A 138 -10.14 -10.86 -22.43
CA THR A 138 -10.04 -11.20 -23.85
C THR A 138 -9.07 -12.37 -24.01
N LYS A 139 -8.81 -12.81 -25.24
CA LYS A 139 -7.83 -13.88 -25.53
C LYS A 139 -6.46 -13.60 -24.89
N ASP A 140 -6.00 -12.34 -24.90
CA ASP A 140 -4.62 -11.98 -24.55
C ASP A 140 -4.50 -10.93 -23.44
N PHE A 141 -5.61 -10.34 -23.00
CA PHE A 141 -5.59 -9.22 -22.06
C PHE A 141 -6.67 -9.31 -20.98
N ILE A 142 -6.38 -8.70 -19.82
CA ILE A 142 -7.39 -8.27 -18.87
C ILE A 142 -7.71 -6.81 -19.17
N VAL A 143 -9.01 -6.49 -19.31
CA VAL A 143 -9.49 -5.12 -19.48
C VAL A 143 -10.38 -4.77 -18.31
N LYS A 144 -9.93 -3.87 -17.44
CA LYS A 144 -10.64 -3.53 -16.19
C LYS A 144 -10.74 -2.03 -15.96
N VAL A 145 -11.90 -1.55 -15.56
CA VAL A 145 -12.05 -0.21 -14.98
C VAL A 145 -11.86 -0.34 -13.48
N THR A 146 -10.78 0.26 -12.95
CA THR A 146 -10.42 0.15 -11.55
C THR A 146 -11.42 0.87 -10.63
N LYS A 147 -11.78 0.26 -9.49
CA LYS A 147 -12.81 0.80 -8.58
C LYS A 147 -12.41 2.13 -7.94
N LYS A 148 -11.12 2.27 -7.57
CA LYS A 148 -10.63 3.45 -6.82
C LYS A 148 -10.42 4.69 -7.70
N THR A 149 -9.75 4.51 -8.84
CA THR A 149 -9.32 5.64 -9.70
C THR A 149 -10.16 5.80 -10.95
N LYS A 150 -11.10 4.85 -11.20
CA LYS A 150 -11.94 4.82 -12.41
C LYS A 150 -11.14 4.80 -13.73
N THR A 151 -9.87 4.38 -13.64
CA THR A 151 -8.98 4.28 -14.80
C THR A 151 -9.19 2.93 -15.48
N LYS A 152 -9.37 2.92 -16.79
CA LYS A 152 -9.36 1.71 -17.60
C LYS A 152 -7.91 1.26 -17.77
N VAL A 153 -7.63 0.00 -17.44
CA VAL A 153 -6.31 -0.63 -17.60
C VAL A 153 -6.46 -1.84 -18.55
N THR A 154 -5.44 -2.05 -19.36
CA THR A 154 -5.32 -3.22 -20.25
C THR A 154 -4.02 -3.92 -19.88
N ILE A 155 -4.10 -5.15 -19.40
CA ILE A 155 -3.00 -5.89 -18.81
C ILE A 155 -2.79 -7.17 -19.62
N PRO A 156 -1.58 -7.41 -20.18
CA PRO A 156 -1.28 -8.67 -20.85
C PRO A 156 -1.44 -9.86 -19.90
N LEU A 157 -2.02 -10.95 -20.38
CA LEU A 157 -2.22 -12.17 -19.61
C LEU A 157 -0.89 -12.94 -19.47
N HIS A 158 -0.39 -13.04 -18.24
CA HIS A 158 0.70 -13.96 -17.90
C HIS A 158 0.20 -15.42 -17.92
N ASP A 159 1.04 -16.38 -18.33
CA ASP A 159 0.63 -17.79 -18.47
C ASP A 159 0.03 -18.37 -17.17
N TYR A 160 0.62 -18.11 -16.02
CA TYR A 160 0.05 -18.53 -14.72
C TYR A 160 -1.34 -17.94 -14.47
N VAL A 161 -1.59 -16.71 -14.89
CA VAL A 161 -2.91 -16.08 -14.78
C VAL A 161 -3.89 -16.78 -15.71
N ARG A 162 -3.48 -17.10 -16.92
CA ARG A 162 -4.29 -17.83 -17.92
C ARG A 162 -4.71 -19.22 -17.39
N GLU A 163 -3.77 -19.97 -16.80
CA GLU A 163 -4.04 -21.27 -16.21
C GLU A 163 -4.99 -21.17 -15.00
N ILE A 164 -4.78 -20.18 -14.12
CA ILE A 164 -5.66 -19.94 -12.96
C ILE A 164 -7.07 -19.58 -13.44
N LEU A 165 -7.21 -18.72 -14.44
CA LEU A 165 -8.51 -18.34 -14.99
C LEU A 165 -9.25 -19.52 -15.60
N ALA A 166 -8.55 -20.36 -16.34
CA ALA A 166 -9.12 -21.60 -16.90
C ALA A 166 -9.66 -22.52 -15.79
N LYS A 167 -8.91 -22.66 -14.68
CA LYS A 167 -9.30 -23.45 -13.51
C LYS A 167 -10.61 -22.98 -12.86
N TYR A 168 -10.91 -21.67 -12.90
CA TYR A 168 -12.09 -21.08 -12.27
C TYR A 168 -13.12 -20.56 -13.27
N ASN A 169 -13.06 -20.99 -14.54
CA ASN A 169 -13.94 -20.54 -15.62
C ASN A 169 -14.05 -19.01 -15.71
N GLY A 170 -12.91 -18.32 -15.54
CA GLY A 170 -12.83 -16.86 -15.60
C GLY A 170 -13.39 -16.11 -14.37
N ASN A 171 -13.93 -16.81 -13.37
CA ASN A 171 -14.53 -16.18 -12.19
C ASN A 171 -13.62 -16.22 -10.97
N MET A 172 -13.07 -15.06 -10.58
CA MET A 172 -12.19 -14.90 -9.40
C MET A 172 -12.92 -14.36 -8.16
N TYR A 173 -14.24 -14.25 -8.21
CA TYR A 173 -15.01 -13.80 -7.05
C TYR A 173 -15.26 -14.95 -6.06
N PHE A 174 -14.55 -14.92 -4.94
CA PHE A 174 -14.66 -15.95 -3.88
C PHE A 174 -15.32 -15.43 -2.60
N GLY A 175 -15.90 -14.23 -2.59
CA GLY A 175 -16.59 -13.66 -1.42
C GLY A 175 -15.65 -13.38 -0.22
N LEU A 176 -14.37 -13.12 -0.46
CA LEU A 176 -13.37 -12.96 0.60
C LEU A 176 -13.27 -11.50 1.07
N SER A 177 -13.31 -11.28 2.38
CA SER A 177 -12.91 -9.99 2.94
C SER A 177 -11.39 -9.81 2.85
N ILE A 178 -10.93 -8.57 2.72
CA ILE A 178 -9.49 -8.27 2.65
C ILE A 178 -8.75 -8.68 3.93
N GLN A 179 -9.40 -8.60 5.09
CA GLN A 179 -8.83 -8.98 6.38
C GLN A 179 -8.58 -10.49 6.42
N TYR A 180 -9.59 -11.28 6.04
CA TYR A 180 -9.48 -12.74 5.95
C TYR A 180 -8.41 -13.15 4.93
N PHE A 181 -8.44 -12.54 3.74
CA PHE A 181 -7.45 -12.80 2.70
C PHE A 181 -6.01 -12.53 3.19
N ASN A 182 -5.77 -11.37 3.83
CA ASN A 182 -4.45 -11.01 4.33
C ASN A 182 -3.95 -11.96 5.42
N ARG A 183 -4.82 -12.44 6.30
CA ARG A 183 -4.46 -13.45 7.30
C ARG A 183 -4.10 -14.77 6.64
N ALA A 184 -4.96 -15.27 5.78
CA ALA A 184 -4.78 -16.58 5.16
C ALA A 184 -3.57 -16.64 4.21
N ILE A 185 -3.25 -15.56 3.47
CA ILE A 185 -2.05 -15.56 2.62
C ILE A 185 -0.76 -15.57 3.44
N LYS A 186 -0.74 -14.98 4.63
CA LYS A 186 0.39 -15.08 5.56
C LYS A 186 0.61 -16.51 6.01
N GLU A 187 -0.46 -17.19 6.44
CA GLU A 187 -0.43 -18.61 6.86
C GLU A 187 0.08 -19.50 5.71
N ILE A 188 -0.37 -19.27 4.48
CA ILE A 188 0.11 -19.99 3.30
C ILE A 188 1.61 -19.74 3.07
N CYS A 189 2.05 -18.50 3.13
CA CYS A 189 3.46 -18.16 2.92
C CYS A 189 4.36 -18.70 4.05
N GLN A 190 3.85 -18.79 5.28
CA GLN A 190 4.53 -19.48 6.38
C GLN A 190 4.70 -20.97 6.09
N GLN A 191 3.67 -21.65 5.61
CA GLN A 191 3.71 -23.07 5.21
C GLN A 191 4.70 -23.30 4.06
N ILE A 192 4.84 -22.36 3.14
CA ILE A 192 5.81 -22.40 2.02
C ILE A 192 7.26 -22.23 2.52
N GLY A 193 7.45 -21.71 3.75
CA GLY A 193 8.76 -21.49 4.34
C GLY A 193 9.37 -20.11 4.01
N PHE A 194 8.58 -19.05 3.98
CA PHE A 194 9.06 -17.67 3.88
C PHE A 194 9.43 -17.15 5.27
N THR A 195 10.43 -17.74 5.88
CA THR A 195 10.86 -17.52 7.27
C THR A 195 12.09 -16.64 7.41
N GLU A 196 12.55 -16.02 6.34
CA GLU A 196 13.67 -15.06 6.36
C GLU A 196 13.33 -13.91 7.32
N GLU A 197 14.27 -13.61 8.24
CA GLU A 197 14.12 -12.48 9.17
C GLU A 197 14.44 -11.16 8.47
N ILE A 198 13.51 -10.23 8.59
CA ILE A 198 13.61 -8.90 8.00
C ILE A 198 13.58 -7.87 9.11
N ARG A 199 14.70 -7.17 9.29
CA ARG A 199 14.81 -6.06 10.24
C ARG A 199 14.51 -4.74 9.53
N TYR A 200 13.67 -3.92 10.14
CA TYR A 200 13.32 -2.59 9.65
C TYR A 200 13.12 -1.62 10.79
N SER A 201 13.10 -0.32 10.48
CA SER A 201 12.89 0.74 11.47
C SER A 201 11.74 1.65 11.07
N PHE A 202 11.16 2.32 12.05
CA PHE A 202 10.14 3.35 11.92
C PHE A 202 10.13 4.21 13.19
N THR A 203 9.57 5.42 13.07
CA THR A 203 9.41 6.32 14.22
C THR A 203 8.08 6.06 14.92
N LYS A 204 8.12 5.92 16.24
CA LYS A 204 6.97 5.69 17.11
C LYS A 204 7.19 6.42 18.44
N GLY A 205 6.21 7.21 18.88
CA GLY A 205 6.36 8.04 20.08
C GLY A 205 7.58 8.97 20.01
N GLY A 206 7.83 9.60 18.85
CA GLY A 206 8.99 10.47 18.63
C GLY A 206 10.35 9.75 18.59
N LYS A 207 10.40 8.40 18.72
CA LYS A 207 11.65 7.63 18.82
C LYS A 207 11.79 6.65 17.67
N LEU A 208 13.02 6.44 17.20
CA LEU A 208 13.33 5.41 16.21
C LEU A 208 13.25 4.01 16.85
N VAL A 209 12.37 3.18 16.34
CA VAL A 209 12.14 1.81 16.80
C VAL A 209 12.58 0.83 15.73
N TYR A 210 13.26 -0.25 16.13
CA TYR A 210 13.63 -1.36 15.27
C TYR A 210 12.72 -2.55 15.56
N GLU A 211 12.22 -3.19 14.49
CA GLU A 211 11.41 -4.38 14.58
C GLU A 211 11.97 -5.44 13.62
N THR A 212 11.98 -6.70 14.06
CA THR A 212 12.34 -7.85 13.23
C THR A 212 11.11 -8.72 13.06
N LYS A 213 10.78 -9.06 11.81
CA LYS A 213 9.67 -9.95 11.47
C LYS A 213 10.11 -10.98 10.44
N GLN A 214 9.47 -12.13 10.47
CA GLN A 214 9.61 -13.09 9.39
C GLN A 214 8.92 -12.57 8.11
N GLU A 215 9.46 -12.90 6.95
CA GLU A 215 8.97 -12.39 5.66
C GLU A 215 7.47 -12.62 5.47
N TRP A 216 6.96 -13.81 5.85
CA TRP A 216 5.54 -14.13 5.72
C TRP A 216 4.62 -13.18 6.51
N GLU A 217 5.07 -12.63 7.63
CA GLU A 217 4.31 -11.69 8.45
C GLU A 217 4.08 -10.34 7.76
N LEU A 218 4.94 -10.00 6.80
CA LEU A 218 4.92 -8.73 6.06
C LEU A 218 4.11 -8.83 4.76
N ILE A 219 3.71 -10.04 4.35
CA ILE A 219 2.95 -10.29 3.13
C ILE A 219 1.49 -9.85 3.29
N SER A 220 0.96 -9.20 2.27
CA SER A 220 -0.42 -8.74 2.22
C SER A 220 -0.90 -8.59 0.77
N SER A 221 -2.18 -8.30 0.59
CA SER A 221 -2.74 -7.96 -0.72
C SER A 221 -2.02 -6.79 -1.42
N HIS A 222 -1.46 -5.85 -0.66
CA HIS A 222 -0.65 -4.76 -1.21
C HIS A 222 0.75 -5.22 -1.64
N THR A 223 1.29 -6.26 -1.00
CA THR A 223 2.54 -6.89 -1.44
C THR A 223 2.39 -7.45 -2.85
N ALA A 224 1.25 -8.06 -3.19
CA ALA A 224 0.99 -8.55 -4.54
C ALA A 224 1.15 -7.44 -5.59
N ARG A 225 0.45 -6.32 -5.43
CA ARG A 225 0.55 -5.19 -6.37
C ARG A 225 1.96 -4.59 -6.44
N ARG A 226 2.64 -4.51 -5.30
CA ARG A 226 4.02 -4.01 -5.22
C ARG A 226 4.98 -4.94 -5.94
N SER A 227 4.82 -6.25 -5.77
CA SER A 227 5.61 -7.26 -6.45
C SER A 227 5.45 -7.16 -7.97
N ALA A 228 4.23 -7.03 -8.47
CA ALA A 228 4.00 -6.85 -9.89
C ALA A 228 4.72 -5.61 -10.45
N ALA A 229 4.53 -4.45 -9.81
CA ALA A 229 5.15 -3.20 -10.27
C ALA A 229 6.69 -3.28 -10.22
N THR A 230 7.24 -3.81 -9.12
CA THR A 230 8.70 -3.92 -8.94
C THR A 230 9.32 -4.93 -9.91
N ASN A 231 8.71 -6.10 -10.08
CA ASN A 231 9.23 -7.10 -11.03
C ASN A 231 9.18 -6.58 -12.47
N MET A 232 8.06 -5.95 -12.91
CA MET A 232 8.01 -5.32 -14.23
C MET A 232 9.12 -4.28 -14.40
N TYR A 233 9.31 -3.40 -13.41
CA TYR A 233 10.34 -2.37 -13.46
C TYR A 233 11.76 -2.93 -13.50
N GLN A 234 12.04 -4.05 -12.80
CA GLN A 234 13.37 -4.64 -12.71
C GLN A 234 13.71 -5.60 -13.85
N THR A 235 12.72 -6.34 -14.38
CA THR A 235 12.99 -7.49 -15.24
C THR A 235 12.57 -7.30 -16.70
N THR A 236 11.82 -6.26 -17.00
CA THR A 236 11.38 -5.98 -18.38
C THR A 236 12.10 -4.77 -18.97
N ARG A 237 12.02 -4.64 -20.30
CA ARG A 237 12.50 -3.47 -21.04
C ARG A 237 11.42 -2.40 -21.21
N MET A 238 10.28 -2.56 -20.53
CA MET A 238 9.17 -1.59 -20.60
C MET A 238 9.60 -0.25 -20.00
N ALA A 239 9.25 0.83 -20.67
CA ALA A 239 9.42 2.16 -20.12
C ALA A 239 8.49 2.38 -18.91
N THR A 240 8.87 3.25 -17.99
CA THR A 240 8.10 3.54 -16.77
C THR A 240 6.64 3.89 -17.08
N TYR A 241 6.38 4.67 -18.14
CA TYR A 241 5.02 5.06 -18.52
C TYR A 241 4.17 3.86 -18.97
N GLU A 242 4.77 2.85 -19.63
CA GLU A 242 4.07 1.62 -20.05
C GLU A 242 3.67 0.79 -18.83
N ILE A 243 4.58 0.66 -17.85
CA ILE A 243 4.27 -0.01 -16.58
C ILE A 243 3.18 0.74 -15.82
N MET A 244 3.21 2.08 -15.85
CA MET A 244 2.18 2.92 -15.23
C MET A 244 0.80 2.73 -15.89
N GLN A 245 0.73 2.53 -17.21
CA GLN A 245 -0.52 2.19 -17.91
C GLN A 245 -1.10 0.85 -17.43
N ILE A 246 -0.25 -0.18 -17.29
CA ILE A 246 -0.66 -1.50 -16.76
C ILE A 246 -1.14 -1.38 -15.31
N THR A 247 -0.37 -0.67 -14.47
CA THR A 247 -0.65 -0.56 -13.04
C THR A 247 -1.72 0.47 -12.70
N GLY A 248 -2.11 1.33 -13.66
CA GLY A 248 -3.09 2.39 -13.46
C GLY A 248 -2.63 3.50 -12.51
N HIS A 249 -1.33 3.84 -12.53
CA HIS A 249 -0.78 5.01 -11.83
C HIS A 249 -0.82 6.23 -12.74
N THR A 250 -1.30 7.34 -12.19
CA THR A 250 -1.45 8.61 -12.94
C THR A 250 -0.26 9.55 -12.77
N THR A 251 0.59 9.32 -11.75
CA THR A 251 1.79 10.13 -11.51
C THR A 251 2.99 9.23 -11.17
N GLU A 252 4.18 9.60 -11.62
CA GLU A 252 5.43 8.91 -11.27
C GLU A 252 5.68 8.88 -9.76
N LYS A 253 5.39 9.96 -9.04
CA LYS A 253 5.50 10.02 -7.58
C LYS A 253 4.66 8.91 -6.91
N SER A 254 3.45 8.64 -7.41
CA SER A 254 2.60 7.56 -6.89
C SER A 254 3.09 6.18 -7.30
N PHE A 255 3.67 6.03 -8.48
CA PHE A 255 4.24 4.79 -8.99
C PHE A 255 5.50 4.40 -8.21
N PHE A 256 6.48 5.30 -8.07
CA PHE A 256 7.73 5.02 -7.37
C PHE A 256 7.56 4.69 -5.89
N ARG A 257 6.44 5.05 -5.27
CA ARG A 257 6.08 4.54 -3.92
C ARG A 257 5.86 3.02 -3.87
N TYR A 258 5.60 2.39 -4.99
CA TYR A 258 5.44 0.92 -5.09
C TYR A 258 6.73 0.19 -5.43
N ILE A 259 7.68 0.86 -6.06
CA ILE A 259 8.95 0.26 -6.46
C ILE A 259 9.83 0.03 -5.23
N ARG A 260 10.37 -1.19 -5.13
CA ARG A 260 11.26 -1.62 -4.04
C ARG A 260 12.55 -2.16 -4.63
N THR A 261 13.31 -1.26 -5.20
CA THR A 261 14.64 -1.55 -5.77
C THR A 261 15.68 -0.89 -4.90
N SER A 262 16.69 -1.64 -4.46
CA SER A 262 17.84 -1.05 -3.78
C SER A 262 18.68 -0.22 -4.75
N ASP A 263 19.47 0.71 -4.25
CA ASP A 263 20.38 1.49 -5.11
C ASP A 263 21.44 0.58 -5.76
N SER A 264 21.84 -0.49 -5.08
CA SER A 264 22.73 -1.50 -5.65
C SER A 264 22.08 -2.29 -6.79
N ASP A 265 20.79 -2.63 -6.70
CA ASP A 265 20.08 -3.32 -7.79
C ASP A 265 19.86 -2.41 -8.99
N LYS A 266 19.58 -1.13 -8.75
CA LYS A 266 19.53 -0.11 -9.82
C LYS A 266 20.87 0.04 -10.51
N ALA A 267 21.96 0.13 -9.73
CA ALA A 267 23.31 0.23 -10.28
C ALA A 267 23.68 -0.99 -11.13
N LYS A 268 23.32 -2.21 -10.69
CA LYS A 268 23.53 -3.44 -11.47
C LYS A 268 22.71 -3.44 -12.77
N GLN A 269 21.46 -2.98 -12.72
CA GLN A 269 20.60 -2.88 -13.90
C GLN A 269 21.18 -1.90 -14.91
N ILE A 270 21.63 -0.72 -14.45
CA ILE A 270 22.27 0.31 -15.28
C ILE A 270 23.58 -0.24 -15.87
N ALA A 271 24.44 -0.89 -15.08
CA ALA A 271 25.70 -1.49 -15.55
C ALA A 271 25.47 -2.61 -16.57
N GLY A 272 24.27 -3.21 -16.59
CA GLY A 272 23.85 -4.20 -17.58
C GLY A 272 23.44 -3.62 -18.93
N ASP A 273 23.22 -2.30 -19.02
CA ASP A 273 22.79 -1.63 -20.24
C ASP A 273 23.90 -1.59 -21.31
N ASN A 274 23.49 -1.72 -22.57
CA ASN A 274 24.42 -1.72 -23.71
C ASN A 274 25.22 -0.42 -23.84
N TYR A 275 24.73 0.70 -23.29
CA TYR A 275 25.47 1.96 -23.26
C TYR A 275 26.79 1.85 -22.49
N PHE A 276 26.85 1.01 -21.44
CA PHE A 276 28.03 0.79 -20.62
C PHE A 276 28.85 -0.45 -21.02
N ARG A 277 28.43 -1.17 -22.08
CA ARG A 277 29.13 -2.38 -22.60
C ARG A 277 29.66 -2.13 -24.00
N LYS A 278 30.86 -2.66 -24.29
CA LYS A 278 31.43 -2.65 -25.66
C LYS A 278 30.74 -3.66 -26.54
#